data_29789c5d303080aa31b6a95e888c2e95
#
_entry.id   29789c5d303080aa31b6a95e888c2e95
#
_cell.length_a   1.000
_cell.length_b   1.000
_cell.length_c   1.000
_cell.angle_alpha   90.00
_cell.angle_beta   90.00
_cell.angle_gamma   90.00
#
_symmetry.space_group_name_H-M   'P 1'
#
loop_
_entity.id
_entity.type
_entity.pdbx_description
1 polymer ?
#
loop_
_entity_poly.entity_id
_entity_poly.type
_entity_poly.pdbx_seq_one_letter_code
_entity_poly.pdbx_strand_id
1 'polypeptide(L)'
;HEIRVQPEQHTADILLHFDTGRRYRFGKVDFIQVGDPEKSQLDPEFMARFISFEEGTPYSTTRLFDVQNALSDSDYFDTVEMKPRPDKIENFEIPIDIELEPRSKHRYTAGLGYGTDTGIRGSLGWENRQVNSSGHRFKAEAKISEIKTNITGKYRIPTRNPRTDRI
;
A
#
# COMPACT_ATOMS: atom_id res chain seq x y z
N HIS A 1 4.50 -30.60 -26.26
CA HIS A 1 4.64 -29.79 -27.46
C HIS A 1 5.06 -30.68 -28.62
N GLU A 2 4.52 -30.42 -29.79
CA GLU A 2 4.86 -31.10 -31.05
C GLU A 2 5.29 -30.00 -32.04
N ILE A 3 6.42 -30.23 -32.71
CA ILE A 3 6.90 -29.37 -33.79
C ILE A 3 6.95 -30.19 -35.04
N ARG A 4 6.22 -29.77 -36.06
CA ARG A 4 6.17 -30.42 -37.36
C ARG A 4 6.72 -29.48 -38.41
N VAL A 5 7.92 -29.79 -38.93
CA VAL A 5 8.58 -28.98 -39.95
C VAL A 5 8.27 -29.51 -41.32
N GLN A 6 7.85 -28.65 -42.23
CA GLN A 6 7.59 -28.96 -43.65
C GLN A 6 8.65 -28.22 -44.53
N PRO A 7 9.82 -28.81 -44.77
CA PRO A 7 10.91 -28.15 -45.46
C PRO A 7 10.56 -27.68 -46.85
N GLU A 8 9.74 -28.46 -47.55
CA GLU A 8 9.33 -28.15 -48.93
C GLU A 8 8.43 -26.91 -49.03
N GLN A 9 7.74 -26.56 -47.99
CA GLN A 9 6.84 -25.41 -47.93
C GLN A 9 7.45 -24.23 -47.11
N HIS A 10 8.65 -24.40 -46.58
CA HIS A 10 9.36 -23.43 -45.71
C HIS A 10 8.48 -23.02 -44.50
N THR A 11 7.65 -23.95 -44.00
CA THR A 11 6.76 -23.70 -42.84
C THR A 11 7.04 -24.66 -41.70
N ALA A 12 6.75 -24.24 -40.48
CA ALA A 12 6.78 -25.06 -39.28
C ALA A 12 5.50 -24.85 -38.46
N ASP A 13 4.81 -25.95 -38.22
CA ASP A 13 3.64 -25.95 -37.32
C ASP A 13 4.10 -26.28 -35.90
N ILE A 14 3.78 -25.40 -34.96
CA ILE A 14 4.11 -25.58 -33.53
C ILE A 14 2.80 -25.79 -32.77
N LEU A 15 2.60 -27.00 -32.27
CA LEU A 15 1.47 -27.31 -31.40
C LEU A 15 1.89 -27.26 -29.94
N LEU A 16 1.35 -26.30 -29.23
CA LEU A 16 1.59 -26.14 -27.80
C LEU A 16 0.35 -26.59 -27.02
N HIS A 17 0.50 -27.62 -26.21
CA HIS A 17 -0.53 -28.06 -25.29
C HIS A 17 -0.26 -27.48 -23.92
N PHE A 18 -1.16 -26.65 -23.43
CA PHE A 18 -1.10 -26.05 -22.09
C PHE A 18 -2.23 -26.64 -21.25
N ASP A 19 -1.86 -27.29 -20.15
CA ASP A 19 -2.80 -27.58 -19.07
C ASP A 19 -2.57 -26.56 -17.96
N THR A 20 -3.51 -25.64 -17.80
CA THR A 20 -3.45 -24.59 -16.78
C THR A 20 -3.87 -25.09 -15.40
N GLY A 21 -4.31 -26.33 -15.28
CA GLY A 21 -4.83 -26.90 -14.05
C GLY A 21 -6.08 -26.16 -13.53
N ARG A 22 -6.43 -26.43 -12.28
CA ARG A 22 -7.55 -25.74 -11.62
C ARG A 22 -7.18 -24.34 -11.22
N ARG A 23 -8.10 -23.40 -11.40
CA ARG A 23 -7.91 -22.00 -11.02
C ARG A 23 -7.99 -21.84 -9.49
N TYR A 24 -6.97 -21.30 -8.90
CA TYR A 24 -6.93 -20.95 -7.48
C TYR A 24 -7.82 -19.74 -7.17
N ARG A 25 -8.19 -19.62 -5.90
CA ARG A 25 -8.99 -18.54 -5.34
C ARG A 25 -8.25 -17.87 -4.22
N PHE A 26 -8.66 -16.65 -3.86
CA PHE A 26 -8.19 -15.99 -2.66
C PHE A 26 -8.76 -16.69 -1.43
N GLY A 27 -7.91 -17.08 -0.52
CA GLY A 27 -8.27 -17.57 0.80
C GLY A 27 -8.29 -16.44 1.82
N LYS A 28 -8.25 -16.80 3.09
CA LYS A 28 -8.22 -15.87 4.21
C LYS A 28 -7.02 -14.94 4.16
N VAL A 29 -7.25 -13.66 4.54
CA VAL A 29 -6.20 -12.66 4.68
C VAL A 29 -5.92 -12.42 6.15
N ASP A 30 -4.67 -12.62 6.55
CA ASP A 30 -4.20 -12.34 7.90
C ASP A 30 -3.19 -11.18 7.89
N PHE A 31 -3.42 -10.17 8.75
CA PHE A 31 -2.49 -9.06 8.94
C PHE A 31 -1.52 -9.40 10.07
N ILE A 32 -0.23 -9.38 9.76
CA ILE A 32 0.87 -9.67 10.69
C ILE A 32 1.68 -8.41 10.88
N GLN A 33 1.64 -7.85 12.08
CA GLN A 33 2.48 -6.71 12.40
C GLN A 33 3.88 -7.20 12.76
N VAL A 34 4.89 -6.65 12.07
CA VAL A 34 6.31 -6.93 12.29
C VAL A 34 6.95 -5.71 12.95
N GLY A 35 7.89 -5.93 13.88
CA GLY A 35 8.59 -4.87 14.58
C GLY A 35 7.88 -4.42 15.85
N ASP A 36 8.03 -3.13 16.20
CA ASP A 36 7.53 -2.57 17.45
C ASP A 36 5.99 -2.43 17.46
N PRO A 37 5.28 -3.18 18.31
CA PRO A 37 3.82 -3.15 18.36
C PRO A 37 3.24 -1.82 18.85
N GLU A 38 4.05 -0.97 19.52
CA GLU A 38 3.59 0.33 20.01
C GLU A 38 3.56 1.40 18.89
N LYS A 39 4.28 1.17 17.80
CA LYS A 39 4.33 2.12 16.68
C LYS A 39 3.02 2.27 15.93
N SER A 40 2.19 1.22 15.87
CA SER A 40 0.89 1.30 15.21
C SER A 40 -0.16 0.53 16.00
N GLN A 41 -1.34 1.13 16.10
CA GLN A 41 -2.53 0.55 16.74
C GLN A 41 -3.74 0.74 15.80
N LEU A 42 -3.51 0.44 14.49
CA LEU A 42 -4.60 0.51 13.51
C LEU A 42 -5.56 -0.66 13.69
N ASP A 43 -6.84 -0.36 13.62
CA ASP A 43 -7.87 -1.38 13.72
C ASP A 43 -7.80 -2.34 12.53
N PRO A 44 -7.94 -3.66 12.75
CA PRO A 44 -8.01 -4.63 11.65
C PRO A 44 -9.13 -4.31 10.64
N GLU A 45 -10.25 -3.77 11.13
CA GLU A 45 -11.36 -3.33 10.29
C GLU A 45 -10.97 -2.15 9.38
N PHE A 46 -10.15 -1.23 9.88
CA PHE A 46 -9.60 -0.15 9.05
C PHE A 46 -8.65 -0.71 7.98
N MET A 47 -7.77 -1.64 8.35
CA MET A 47 -6.84 -2.29 7.40
C MET A 47 -7.58 -3.11 6.34
N ALA A 48 -8.67 -3.78 6.71
CA ALA A 48 -9.48 -4.53 5.76
C ALA A 48 -10.07 -3.68 4.62
N ARG A 49 -10.24 -2.37 4.81
CA ARG A 49 -10.71 -1.44 3.76
C ARG A 49 -9.73 -1.30 2.59
N PHE A 50 -8.46 -1.67 2.78
CA PHE A 50 -7.47 -1.68 1.70
C PHE A 50 -7.58 -2.92 0.81
N ILE A 51 -8.23 -4.00 1.27
CA ILE A 51 -8.41 -5.22 0.50
C ILE A 51 -9.42 -4.96 -0.62
N SER A 52 -9.03 -5.28 -1.86
CA SER A 52 -9.83 -5.08 -3.08
C SER A 52 -10.46 -6.34 -3.63
N PHE A 53 -10.32 -7.44 -2.92
CA PHE A 53 -10.86 -8.74 -3.31
C PHE A 53 -11.56 -9.39 -2.12
N GLU A 54 -12.43 -10.33 -2.42
CA GLU A 54 -13.15 -11.12 -1.43
C GLU A 54 -12.61 -12.54 -1.42
N GLU A 55 -12.68 -13.21 -0.27
CA GLU A 55 -12.38 -14.62 -0.11
C GLU A 55 -13.24 -15.46 -1.09
N GLY A 56 -12.65 -16.50 -1.69
CA GLY A 56 -13.31 -17.33 -2.68
C GLY A 56 -13.34 -16.76 -4.11
N THR A 57 -12.96 -15.49 -4.33
CA THR A 57 -12.85 -14.92 -5.68
C THR A 57 -11.59 -15.44 -6.41
N PRO A 58 -11.57 -15.46 -7.75
CA PRO A 58 -10.41 -15.94 -8.50
C PRO A 58 -9.13 -15.20 -8.15
N TYR A 59 -8.07 -15.96 -7.84
CA TYR A 59 -6.76 -15.41 -7.51
C TYR A 59 -6.21 -14.57 -8.66
N SER A 60 -5.68 -13.41 -8.36
CA SER A 60 -5.08 -12.48 -9.30
C SER A 60 -3.90 -11.75 -8.66
N THR A 61 -2.72 -11.94 -9.22
CA THR A 61 -1.50 -11.24 -8.78
C THR A 61 -1.64 -9.72 -8.91
N THR A 62 -2.33 -9.25 -9.95
CA THR A 62 -2.59 -7.82 -10.15
C THR A 62 -3.36 -7.22 -8.97
N ARG A 63 -4.44 -7.89 -8.52
CA ARG A 63 -5.21 -7.43 -7.35
C ARG A 63 -4.40 -7.44 -6.08
N LEU A 64 -3.50 -8.42 -5.94
CA LEU A 64 -2.58 -8.49 -4.81
C LEU A 64 -1.63 -7.28 -4.79
N PHE A 65 -1.03 -6.97 -5.94
CA PHE A 65 -0.18 -5.78 -6.09
C PHE A 65 -0.94 -4.47 -5.87
N ASP A 66 -2.20 -4.37 -6.29
CA ASP A 66 -3.03 -3.20 -6.04
C ASP A 66 -3.22 -2.96 -4.53
N VAL A 67 -3.43 -4.02 -3.74
CA VAL A 67 -3.52 -3.94 -2.28
C VAL A 67 -2.18 -3.54 -1.67
N GLN A 68 -1.08 -4.17 -2.10
CA GLN A 68 0.26 -3.84 -1.64
C GLN A 68 0.60 -2.36 -1.87
N ASN A 69 0.34 -1.88 -3.08
CA ASN A 69 0.58 -0.47 -3.43
C ASN A 69 -0.30 0.47 -2.59
N ALA A 70 -1.59 0.13 -2.41
CA ALA A 70 -2.50 0.95 -1.62
C ALA A 70 -2.06 1.06 -0.15
N LEU A 71 -1.59 -0.05 0.45
CA LEU A 71 -1.05 -0.05 1.81
C LEU A 71 0.28 0.71 1.89
N SER A 72 1.18 0.52 0.93
CA SER A 72 2.48 1.22 0.88
C SER A 72 2.30 2.73 0.70
N ASP A 73 1.37 3.15 -0.17
CA ASP A 73 1.06 4.55 -0.44
C ASP A 73 0.27 5.22 0.71
N SER A 74 -0.21 4.44 1.66
CA SER A 74 -0.99 4.96 2.78
C SER A 74 -0.18 5.77 3.78
N ASP A 75 1.17 5.67 3.76
CA ASP A 75 2.09 6.27 4.74
C ASP A 75 1.98 5.76 6.19
N TYR A 76 1.18 4.74 6.47
CA TYR A 76 1.10 4.13 7.80
C TYR A 76 2.22 3.12 8.05
N PHE A 77 2.78 2.56 6.98
CA PHE A 77 3.76 1.49 7.01
C PHE A 77 5.05 1.89 6.31
N ASP A 78 6.17 1.41 6.83
CA ASP A 78 7.49 1.53 6.20
C ASP A 78 7.70 0.39 5.20
N THR A 79 7.25 -0.81 5.55
CA THR A 79 7.33 -1.99 4.71
C THR A 79 5.98 -2.71 4.66
N VAL A 80 5.61 -3.17 3.47
CA VAL A 80 4.41 -3.99 3.24
C VAL A 80 4.81 -5.18 2.38
N GLU A 81 4.70 -6.38 2.93
CA GLU A 81 5.00 -7.62 2.20
C GLU A 81 3.75 -8.49 2.10
N MET A 82 3.44 -8.91 0.87
CA MET A 82 2.35 -9.83 0.60
C MET A 82 2.92 -11.24 0.46
N LYS A 83 2.50 -12.15 1.34
CA LYS A 83 3.00 -13.53 1.39
C LYS A 83 1.88 -14.54 1.13
N PRO A 84 1.59 -14.87 -0.14
CA PRO A 84 0.72 -16.01 -0.44
C PRO A 84 1.31 -17.29 0.15
N ARG A 85 0.46 -18.12 0.76
CA ARG A 85 0.86 -19.36 1.43
C ARG A 85 0.44 -20.60 0.63
N PRO A 86 1.15 -20.93 -0.45
CA PRO A 86 0.83 -22.10 -1.26
C PRO A 86 1.01 -23.42 -0.50
N ASP A 87 1.76 -23.40 0.60
CA ASP A 87 1.95 -24.51 1.54
C ASP A 87 0.71 -24.81 2.39
N LYS A 88 -0.24 -23.89 2.47
CA LYS A 88 -1.48 -23.99 3.26
C LYS A 88 -2.75 -23.95 2.39
N ILE A 89 -2.68 -24.40 1.15
CA ILE A 89 -3.83 -24.42 0.26
C ILE A 89 -4.85 -25.44 0.74
N GLU A 90 -6.06 -24.97 0.99
CA GLU A 90 -7.24 -25.79 1.25
C GLU A 90 -8.34 -25.44 0.22
N ASN A 91 -9.01 -26.43 -0.35
CA ASN A 91 -10.11 -26.24 -1.32
C ASN A 91 -9.78 -25.32 -2.51
N PHE A 92 -8.51 -25.30 -2.98
CA PHE A 92 -7.98 -24.38 -4.00
C PHE A 92 -7.97 -22.90 -3.58
N GLU A 93 -8.08 -22.61 -2.30
CA GLU A 93 -7.93 -21.26 -1.73
C GLU A 93 -6.52 -21.07 -1.19
N ILE A 94 -5.90 -19.94 -1.56
CA ILE A 94 -4.55 -19.57 -1.14
C ILE A 94 -4.67 -18.53 -0.04
N PRO A 95 -4.35 -18.87 1.22
CA PRO A 95 -4.28 -17.88 2.30
C PRO A 95 -3.16 -16.87 2.03
N ILE A 96 -3.35 -15.63 2.50
CA ILE A 96 -2.42 -14.53 2.27
C ILE A 96 -2.07 -13.90 3.61
N ASP A 97 -0.80 -13.97 3.97
CA ASP A 97 -0.24 -13.22 5.08
C ASP A 97 0.23 -11.86 4.57
N ILE A 98 -0.24 -10.78 5.19
CA ILE A 98 0.20 -9.41 4.91
C ILE A 98 1.05 -8.96 6.08
N GLU A 99 2.37 -8.94 5.88
CA GLU A 99 3.31 -8.44 6.88
C GLU A 99 3.45 -6.93 6.75
N LEU A 100 3.26 -6.24 7.87
CA LEU A 100 3.24 -4.80 7.96
C LEU A 100 4.23 -4.32 9.00
N GLU A 101 5.21 -3.52 8.58
CA GLU A 101 6.12 -2.82 9.47
C GLU A 101 5.61 -1.38 9.68
N PRO A 102 5.18 -1.02 10.91
CA PRO A 102 4.61 0.30 11.16
C PRO A 102 5.62 1.42 11.04
N ARG A 103 5.21 2.51 10.41
CA ARG A 103 5.97 3.77 10.36
C ARG A 103 5.79 4.58 11.64
N SER A 104 6.80 5.35 12.01
CA SER A 104 6.71 6.28 13.15
C SER A 104 5.54 7.25 13.02
N LYS A 105 4.73 7.37 14.09
CA LYS A 105 3.52 8.22 14.12
C LYS A 105 3.84 9.69 13.88
N HIS A 106 4.96 10.18 14.42
CA HIS A 106 5.33 11.57 14.36
C HIS A 106 6.42 11.84 13.33
N ARG A 107 6.22 12.87 12.53
CA ARG A 107 7.22 13.42 11.61
C ARG A 107 7.41 14.90 11.90
N TYR A 108 8.66 15.32 12.09
CA TYR A 108 9.04 16.71 12.25
C TYR A 108 9.84 17.15 11.02
N THR A 109 9.57 18.35 10.55
CA THR A 109 10.30 18.97 9.44
C THR A 109 10.70 20.37 9.83
N ALA A 110 11.93 20.76 9.50
CA ALA A 110 12.42 22.12 9.65
C ALA A 110 13.10 22.56 8.35
N GLY A 111 12.94 23.81 7.98
CA GLY A 111 13.53 24.36 6.78
C GLY A 111 13.94 25.82 7.01
N LEU A 112 15.08 26.20 6.43
CA LEU A 112 15.58 27.57 6.37
C LEU A 112 15.83 27.94 4.91
N GLY A 113 15.55 29.17 4.54
CA GLY A 113 15.75 29.67 3.20
C GLY A 113 15.89 31.17 3.14
N TYR A 114 16.36 31.68 2.02
CA TYR A 114 16.47 33.12 1.73
C TYR A 114 15.82 33.38 0.36
N GLY A 115 15.04 34.41 0.26
CA GLY A 115 14.46 34.89 -0.99
C GLY A 115 14.74 36.38 -1.16
N THR A 116 15.07 36.80 -2.38
CA THR A 116 15.35 38.21 -2.71
C THR A 116 14.14 39.13 -2.52
N ASP A 117 12.94 38.54 -2.53
CA ASP A 117 11.65 39.23 -2.37
C ASP A 117 11.08 39.15 -0.96
N THR A 118 11.48 38.13 -0.18
CA THR A 118 10.87 37.80 1.13
C THR A 118 11.86 37.77 2.29
N GLY A 119 13.15 38.01 2.01
CA GLY A 119 14.21 37.94 3.00
C GLY A 119 14.46 36.55 3.55
N ILE A 120 14.88 36.46 4.81
CA ILE A 120 15.08 35.21 5.53
C ILE A 120 13.71 34.56 5.80
N ARG A 121 13.63 33.25 5.60
CA ARG A 121 12.42 32.46 5.87
C ARG A 121 12.76 31.17 6.60
N GLY A 122 11.89 30.82 7.52
CA GLY A 122 11.92 29.57 8.27
C GLY A 122 10.62 28.82 8.13
N SER A 123 10.67 27.50 8.21
CA SER A 123 9.49 26.65 8.28
C SER A 123 9.67 25.56 9.33
N LEU A 124 8.60 25.28 10.04
CA LEU A 124 8.50 24.17 10.99
C LEU A 124 7.23 23.40 10.66
N GLY A 125 7.34 22.09 10.58
CA GLY A 125 6.23 21.20 10.34
C GLY A 125 6.19 20.06 11.35
N TRP A 126 4.99 19.69 11.75
CA TRP A 126 4.72 18.52 12.54
C TRP A 126 3.54 17.76 11.93
N GLU A 127 3.72 16.46 11.78
CA GLU A 127 2.70 15.56 11.28
C GLU A 127 2.53 14.40 12.25
N ASN A 128 1.29 14.13 12.64
CA ASN A 128 0.87 12.90 13.29
C ASN A 128 0.11 12.07 12.29
N ARG A 129 0.73 10.96 11.83
CA ARG A 129 0.20 10.08 10.81
C ARG A 129 -0.89 9.15 11.32
N GLN A 130 -0.98 8.98 12.64
CA GLN A 130 -1.96 8.12 13.27
C GLN A 130 -2.43 8.75 14.58
N VAL A 131 -3.47 9.59 14.49
CA VAL A 131 -4.07 10.24 15.66
C VAL A 131 -4.88 9.24 16.47
N ASN A 132 -5.51 8.27 15.79
CA ASN A 132 -6.33 7.21 16.39
C ASN A 132 -6.21 5.89 15.61
N SER A 133 -6.85 4.84 16.12
CA SER A 133 -6.86 3.51 15.49
C SER A 133 -7.58 3.46 14.13
N SER A 134 -8.47 4.41 13.86
CA SER A 134 -9.18 4.56 12.57
C SER A 134 -8.36 5.31 11.52
N GLY A 135 -7.06 5.57 11.76
CA GLY A 135 -6.15 6.12 10.77
C GLY A 135 -6.31 7.63 10.51
N HIS A 136 -6.87 8.40 11.44
CA HIS A 136 -6.93 9.87 11.29
C HIS A 136 -5.53 10.46 11.35
N ARG A 137 -5.32 11.57 10.60
CA ARG A 137 -4.03 12.25 10.49
C ARG A 137 -4.17 13.73 10.79
N PHE A 138 -3.12 14.30 11.38
CA PHE A 138 -3.03 15.73 11.62
C PHE A 138 -1.68 16.26 11.15
N LYS A 139 -1.71 17.37 10.44
CA LYS A 139 -0.51 18.10 10.02
C LYS A 139 -0.63 19.55 10.42
N ALA A 140 0.41 20.09 11.07
CA ALA A 140 0.58 21.51 11.34
C ALA A 140 1.87 22.00 10.67
N GLU A 141 1.81 23.17 10.06
CA GLU A 141 2.95 23.83 9.42
C GLU A 141 2.95 25.32 9.73
N ALA A 142 4.06 25.82 10.19
CA ALA A 142 4.32 27.25 10.38
C ALA A 142 5.41 27.70 9.41
N LYS A 143 5.13 28.74 8.63
CA LYS A 143 6.09 29.42 7.74
C LYS A 143 6.21 30.87 8.15
N ILE A 144 7.42 31.33 8.41
CA ILE A 144 7.74 32.67 8.86
C ILE A 144 8.75 33.28 7.90
N SER A 145 8.50 34.48 7.44
CA SER A 145 9.42 35.32 6.69
C SER A 145 9.40 36.73 7.23
N GLU A 146 10.29 37.57 6.79
CA GLU A 146 10.39 38.99 7.25
C GLU A 146 9.08 39.75 6.98
N ILE A 147 8.32 39.38 5.94
CA ILE A 147 7.12 40.11 5.54
C ILE A 147 5.82 39.34 5.80
N LYS A 148 5.88 38.01 6.07
CA LYS A 148 4.66 37.20 6.21
C LYS A 148 4.86 36.01 7.14
N THR A 149 3.89 35.82 8.04
CA THR A 149 3.76 34.60 8.85
C THR A 149 2.50 33.83 8.40
N ASN A 150 2.62 32.53 8.19
CA ASN A 150 1.51 31.66 7.83
C ASN A 150 1.54 30.41 8.72
N ILE A 151 0.40 30.11 9.33
CA ILE A 151 0.20 28.88 10.13
C ILE A 151 -0.95 28.10 9.48
N THR A 152 -0.71 26.85 9.18
CA THR A 152 -1.70 25.97 8.55
C THR A 152 -1.87 24.71 9.39
N GLY A 153 -3.10 24.35 9.70
CA GLY A 153 -3.48 23.06 10.30
C GLY A 153 -4.33 22.29 9.32
N LYS A 154 -4.05 21.00 9.15
CA LYS A 154 -4.82 20.09 8.30
C LYS A 154 -5.15 18.80 9.07
N TYR A 155 -6.44 18.52 9.20
CA TYR A 155 -6.93 17.26 9.76
C TYR A 155 -7.55 16.45 8.66
N ARG A 156 -7.12 15.18 8.54
CA ARG A 156 -7.60 14.27 7.50
C ARG A 156 -8.26 13.05 8.15
N ILE A 157 -9.45 12.76 7.69
CA ILE A 157 -10.22 11.59 8.08
C ILE A 157 -10.26 10.65 6.88
N PRO A 158 -9.75 9.40 6.99
CA PRO A 158 -9.87 8.42 5.93
C PRO A 158 -11.34 8.10 5.66
N THR A 159 -11.72 8.04 4.41
CA THR A 159 -13.08 7.67 4.01
C THR A 159 -13.25 6.15 3.95
N ARG A 160 -14.42 5.69 3.47
CA ARG A 160 -14.71 4.26 3.33
C ARG A 160 -13.76 3.53 2.39
N ASN A 161 -13.18 4.23 1.41
CA ASN A 161 -12.25 3.65 0.45
C ASN A 161 -10.92 4.43 0.46
N PRO A 162 -9.99 4.10 1.39
CA PRO A 162 -8.73 4.81 1.52
C PRO A 162 -7.80 4.68 0.29
N ARG A 163 -8.14 3.79 -0.67
CA ARG A 163 -7.41 3.59 -1.92
C ARG A 163 -7.65 4.69 -2.96
N THR A 164 -8.85 5.26 -2.98
CA THR A 164 -9.27 6.26 -4.00
C THR A 164 -9.30 7.69 -3.46
N ASP A 165 -9.38 7.85 -2.16
CA ASP A 165 -9.55 9.16 -1.55
C ASP A 165 -8.20 9.81 -1.23
N ARG A 166 -7.66 10.43 -2.26
CA ARG A 166 -6.59 11.43 -2.14
C ARG A 166 -7.22 12.83 -2.03
N ILE A 167 -7.82 13.13 -0.88
CA ILE A 167 -8.27 14.50 -0.57
C ILE A 167 -7.31 15.14 0.42
#